data_0adf1e04b1f29957f5a41417829473e5
#
_entry.id   0adf1e04b1f29957f5a41417829473e5
#
_cell.length_a   1.000
_cell.length_b   1.000
_cell.length_c   1.000
_cell.angle_alpha   90.00
_cell.angle_beta   90.00
_cell.angle_gamma   90.00
#
_symmetry.space_group_name_H-M   'P 1'
#
loop_
_entity.id
_entity.type
_entity.pdbx_description
1 polymer ?
#
loop_
_entity_poly.entity_id
_entity_poly.type
_entity_poly.pdbx_seq_one_letter_code
_entity_poly.pdbx_strand_id
1 'polypeptide(L)'
;MRPAAFLDRDGVVNVDFGYVRHVRDWQWMHGARAGIGWLKAQGYWVIVVTNQSAIARGLATEPQVLALHDWVLAHTRVDAIYHCRHLPHDPCPARKPQPGMLQVAGQDFAIDWGRSFLLGDRDTDIEAAQNANIPGLLSAGDDWRGLVRDYVSRRTS
;
A
#
# COMPACT_ATOMS: atom_id res chain seq x y z
N MET A 1 19.98 5.83 -0.22
CA MET A 1 18.78 5.01 -0.56
C MET A 1 18.24 4.34 0.69
N ARG A 2 16.92 4.18 0.79
CA ARG A 2 16.24 3.47 1.88
C ARG A 2 15.36 2.37 1.30
N PRO A 3 15.18 1.23 1.97
CA PRO A 3 14.18 0.26 1.53
C PRO A 3 12.77 0.84 1.63
N ALA A 4 11.87 0.35 0.79
CA ALA A 4 10.46 0.70 0.81
C ALA A 4 9.61 -0.49 1.28
N ALA A 5 8.70 -0.23 2.20
CA ALA A 5 7.57 -1.09 2.50
C ALA A 5 6.36 -0.55 1.73
N PHE A 6 6.02 -1.21 0.63
CA PHE A 6 4.79 -0.91 -0.09
C PHE A 6 3.62 -1.63 0.58
N LEU A 7 2.57 -0.92 0.86
CA LEU A 7 1.37 -1.44 1.53
C LEU A 7 0.15 -1.26 0.64
N ASP A 8 -0.69 -2.28 0.52
CA ASP A 8 -2.05 -2.07 0.03
C ASP A 8 -2.83 -1.24 1.05
N ARG A 9 -3.88 -0.56 0.62
CA ARG A 9 -4.72 0.25 1.51
C ARG A 9 -5.80 -0.60 2.16
N ASP A 10 -6.81 -1.01 1.37
CA ASP A 10 -7.99 -1.75 1.86
C ASP A 10 -7.58 -3.17 2.26
N GLY A 11 -7.85 -3.54 3.50
CA GLY A 11 -7.48 -4.82 4.09
C GLY A 11 -6.07 -4.85 4.71
N VAL A 12 -5.27 -3.80 4.61
CA VAL A 12 -3.93 -3.68 5.21
C VAL A 12 -3.82 -2.45 6.10
N VAL A 13 -4.09 -1.26 5.59
CA VAL A 13 -4.07 -0.01 6.37
C VAL A 13 -5.42 0.24 7.03
N ASN A 14 -6.51 0.08 6.27
CA ASN A 14 -7.88 0.23 6.74
C ASN A 14 -8.70 -1.05 6.52
N VAL A 15 -9.73 -1.21 7.35
CA VAL A 15 -10.71 -2.27 7.16
C VAL A 15 -11.42 -2.06 5.83
N ASP A 16 -11.54 -3.13 5.04
CA ASP A 16 -12.22 -3.09 3.75
C ASP A 16 -13.73 -3.30 3.95
N PHE A 17 -14.48 -2.20 3.89
CA PHE A 17 -15.95 -2.22 3.91
C PHE A 17 -16.56 -2.14 2.51
N GLY A 18 -15.75 -2.27 1.45
CA GLY A 18 -16.13 -1.99 0.08
C GLY A 18 -16.18 -0.49 -0.22
N TYR A 19 -15.33 -0.03 -1.13
CA TYR A 19 -15.30 1.36 -1.61
C TYR A 19 -15.27 2.44 -0.52
N VAL A 20 -14.45 2.27 0.52
CA VAL A 20 -14.23 3.29 1.56
C VAL A 20 -13.69 4.57 0.90
N ARG A 21 -14.46 5.67 0.97
CA ARG A 21 -14.16 6.94 0.30
C ARG A 21 -14.27 8.18 1.18
N HIS A 22 -14.78 8.02 2.40
CA HIS A 22 -14.92 9.12 3.38
C HIS A 22 -14.21 8.79 4.68
N VAL A 23 -13.72 9.83 5.36
CA VAL A 23 -13.10 9.69 6.70
C VAL A 23 -14.05 9.04 7.71
N ARG A 24 -15.34 9.36 7.66
CA ARG A 24 -16.36 8.77 8.55
C ARG A 24 -16.52 7.26 8.40
N ASP A 25 -16.14 6.69 7.25
CA ASP A 25 -16.21 5.26 6.96
C ASP A 25 -14.87 4.57 7.21
N TRP A 26 -13.84 5.32 7.59
CA TRP A 26 -12.49 4.82 7.81
C TRP A 26 -12.38 4.13 9.16
N GLN A 27 -11.88 2.92 9.15
CA GLN A 27 -11.46 2.20 10.34
C GLN A 27 -10.06 1.65 10.11
N TRP A 28 -9.13 1.98 11.00
CA TRP A 28 -7.78 1.43 10.94
C TRP A 28 -7.80 -0.08 11.13
N MET A 29 -7.02 -0.80 10.33
CA MET A 29 -6.71 -2.20 10.65
C MET A 29 -6.00 -2.26 12.00
N HIS A 30 -6.33 -3.28 12.80
CA HIS A 30 -5.69 -3.48 14.10
C HIS A 30 -4.17 -3.58 13.93
N GLY A 31 -3.44 -2.77 14.67
CA GLY A 31 -1.98 -2.72 14.62
C GLY A 31 -1.36 -2.00 13.42
N ALA A 32 -2.15 -1.53 12.44
CA ALA A 32 -1.60 -0.92 11.22
C ALA A 32 -0.79 0.34 11.51
N ARG A 33 -1.31 1.26 12.32
CA ARG A 33 -0.58 2.50 12.66
C ARG A 33 0.71 2.23 13.41
N ALA A 34 0.68 1.28 14.36
CA ALA A 34 1.87 0.85 15.10
C ALA A 34 2.89 0.17 14.18
N GLY A 35 2.43 -0.67 13.25
CA GLY A 35 3.28 -1.33 12.25
C GLY A 35 3.96 -0.33 11.32
N ILE A 36 3.22 0.66 10.82
CA ILE A 36 3.77 1.77 10.02
C ILE A 36 4.84 2.53 10.81
N GLY A 37 4.55 2.89 12.06
CA GLY A 37 5.51 3.56 12.93
C GLY A 37 6.79 2.74 13.15
N TRP A 38 6.65 1.43 13.35
CA TRP A 38 7.79 0.53 13.48
C TRP A 38 8.63 0.48 12.19
N LEU A 39 8.01 0.35 11.03
CA LEU A 39 8.72 0.37 9.74
C LEU A 39 9.48 1.69 9.53
N LYS A 40 8.89 2.81 9.89
CA LYS A 40 9.58 4.11 9.86
C LYS A 40 10.79 4.12 10.78
N ALA A 41 10.68 3.56 11.97
CA ALA A 41 11.80 3.43 12.92
C ALA A 41 12.92 2.52 12.40
N GLN A 42 12.58 1.52 11.56
CA GLN A 42 13.57 0.67 10.88
C GLN A 42 14.20 1.34 9.63
N GLY A 43 13.83 2.57 9.32
CA GLY A 43 14.40 3.34 8.20
C GLY A 43 13.73 3.11 6.85
N TYR A 44 12.56 2.47 6.82
CA TYR A 44 11.81 2.26 5.58
C TYR A 44 11.08 3.52 5.10
N TRP A 45 11.02 3.72 3.79
CA TRP A 45 9.91 4.45 3.19
C TRP A 45 8.64 3.61 3.36
N VAL A 46 7.55 4.20 3.79
CA VAL A 46 6.25 3.53 3.85
C VAL A 46 5.33 4.15 2.82
N ILE A 47 5.01 3.39 1.79
CA ILE A 47 4.32 3.88 0.59
C ILE A 47 3.09 3.00 0.36
N VAL A 48 1.91 3.61 0.29
CA VAL A 48 0.66 2.91 -0.02
C VAL A 48 0.43 2.89 -1.52
N VAL A 49 0.10 1.71 -2.07
CA VAL A 49 -0.24 1.50 -3.48
C VAL A 49 -1.59 0.79 -3.56
N THR A 50 -2.60 1.45 -4.09
CA THR A 50 -3.99 0.97 -3.98
C THR A 50 -4.76 1.09 -5.29
N ASN A 51 -5.50 0.02 -5.66
CA ASN A 51 -6.51 0.08 -6.71
C ASN A 51 -7.79 0.69 -6.14
N GLN A 52 -8.32 1.72 -6.80
CA GLN A 52 -9.52 2.46 -6.39
C GLN A 52 -10.53 2.54 -7.54
N SER A 53 -11.04 1.40 -7.96
CA SER A 53 -11.97 1.30 -9.09
C SER A 53 -13.34 1.97 -8.85
N ALA A 54 -13.65 2.36 -7.61
CA ALA A 54 -14.84 3.12 -7.27
C ALA A 54 -14.94 4.42 -8.10
N ILE A 55 -13.83 5.03 -8.46
CA ILE A 55 -13.79 6.24 -9.30
C ILE A 55 -14.34 5.93 -10.69
N ALA A 56 -13.82 4.90 -11.35
CA ALA A 56 -14.29 4.49 -12.69
C ALA A 56 -15.75 4.00 -12.68
N ARG A 57 -16.20 3.45 -11.54
CA ARG A 57 -17.58 2.97 -11.37
C ARG A 57 -18.59 4.09 -11.05
N GLY A 58 -18.12 5.32 -10.88
CA GLY A 58 -18.99 6.44 -10.48
C GLY A 58 -19.46 6.40 -9.03
N LEU A 59 -18.85 5.55 -8.18
CA LEU A 59 -19.19 5.40 -6.76
C LEU A 59 -18.40 6.36 -5.87
N ALA A 60 -17.31 6.92 -6.38
CA ALA A 60 -16.51 7.94 -5.74
C ALA A 60 -15.97 8.90 -6.80
N THR A 61 -15.68 10.12 -6.41
CA THR A 61 -14.92 11.06 -7.26
C THR A 61 -13.44 11.02 -6.90
N GLU A 62 -12.58 11.39 -7.85
CA GLU A 62 -11.14 11.47 -7.57
C GLU A 62 -10.83 12.49 -6.45
N PRO A 63 -11.44 13.71 -6.42
CA PRO A 63 -11.28 14.62 -5.29
C PRO A 63 -11.64 14.02 -3.93
N GLN A 64 -12.67 13.18 -3.83
CA GLN A 64 -13.02 12.47 -2.59
C GLN A 64 -11.91 11.52 -2.15
N VAL A 65 -11.37 10.73 -3.07
CA VAL A 65 -10.28 9.78 -2.79
C VAL A 65 -9.01 10.53 -2.37
N LEU A 66 -8.67 11.62 -3.06
CA LEU A 66 -7.50 12.45 -2.73
C LEU A 66 -7.67 13.10 -1.35
N ALA A 67 -8.85 13.62 -1.01
CA ALA A 67 -9.11 14.21 0.30
C ALA A 67 -8.97 13.16 1.43
N LEU A 68 -9.46 11.94 1.21
CA LEU A 68 -9.28 10.84 2.15
C LEU A 68 -7.79 10.49 2.31
N HIS A 69 -7.05 10.40 1.22
CA HIS A 69 -5.61 10.10 1.26
C HIS A 69 -4.81 11.20 1.94
N ASP A 70 -5.13 12.47 1.73
CA ASP A 70 -4.52 13.60 2.45
C ASP A 70 -4.77 13.50 3.97
N TRP A 71 -5.97 13.11 4.36
CA TRP A 71 -6.30 12.87 5.76
C TRP A 71 -5.47 11.71 6.35
N VAL A 72 -5.34 10.60 5.61
CA VAL A 72 -4.52 9.45 6.01
C VAL A 72 -3.06 9.86 6.21
N LEU A 73 -2.50 10.62 5.27
CA LEU A 73 -1.13 11.13 5.35
C LEU A 73 -0.92 12.03 6.58
N ALA A 74 -1.94 12.83 6.95
CA ALA A 74 -1.88 13.70 8.13
C ALA A 74 -2.00 12.92 9.46
N HIS A 75 -2.56 11.71 9.45
CA HIS A 75 -2.84 10.92 10.66
C HIS A 75 -1.99 9.66 10.80
N THR A 76 -1.02 9.47 9.92
CA THR A 76 -0.04 8.38 9.97
C THR A 76 1.34 8.87 9.58
N ARG A 77 2.34 7.96 9.67
CA ARG A 77 3.70 8.20 9.19
C ARG A 77 3.95 7.64 7.78
N VAL A 78 2.89 7.41 7.00
CA VAL A 78 2.98 7.07 5.58
C VAL A 78 3.62 8.22 4.81
N ASP A 79 4.55 7.92 3.93
CA ASP A 79 5.29 8.92 3.15
C ASP A 79 4.55 9.35 1.89
N ALA A 80 3.84 8.42 1.24
CA ALA A 80 3.06 8.70 0.03
C ALA A 80 1.96 7.66 -0.19
N ILE A 81 0.93 8.03 -0.93
CA ILE A 81 -0.15 7.15 -1.38
C ILE A 81 -0.32 7.32 -2.89
N TYR A 82 -0.17 6.23 -3.63
CA TYR A 82 -0.45 6.16 -5.07
C TYR A 82 -1.71 5.33 -5.29
N HIS A 83 -2.59 5.79 -6.18
CA HIS A 83 -3.81 5.06 -6.51
C HIS A 83 -3.99 4.90 -8.02
N CYS A 84 -4.67 3.82 -8.42
CA CYS A 84 -5.18 3.64 -9.77
C CYS A 84 -6.72 3.70 -9.75
N ARG A 85 -7.29 4.50 -10.64
CA ARG A 85 -8.75 4.74 -10.74
C ARG A 85 -9.47 3.83 -11.73
N HIS A 86 -8.76 2.96 -12.43
CA HIS A 86 -9.30 2.19 -13.56
C HIS A 86 -9.98 0.88 -13.11
N LEU A 87 -10.81 0.32 -14.02
CA LEU A 87 -11.44 -0.98 -13.86
C LEU A 87 -10.44 -2.12 -14.07
N PRO A 88 -10.74 -3.36 -13.59
CA PRO A 88 -9.82 -4.50 -13.70
C PRO A 88 -9.39 -4.84 -15.13
N HIS A 89 -10.25 -4.61 -16.11
CA HIS A 89 -9.98 -4.94 -17.52
C HIS A 89 -9.48 -3.75 -18.35
N ASP A 90 -9.37 -2.56 -17.75
CA ASP A 90 -8.83 -1.41 -18.45
C ASP A 90 -7.32 -1.57 -18.62
N PRO A 91 -6.77 -1.26 -19.81
CA PRO A 91 -5.33 -1.26 -20.02
C PRO A 91 -4.70 -0.10 -19.23
N CYS A 92 -4.09 -0.42 -18.10
CA CYS A 92 -3.47 0.58 -17.22
C CYS A 92 -2.19 0.01 -16.61
N PRO A 93 -1.02 0.66 -16.80
CA PRO A 93 0.24 0.20 -16.23
C PRO A 93 0.29 0.36 -14.70
N ALA A 94 -0.57 1.18 -14.11
CA ALA A 94 -0.61 1.45 -12.67
C ALA A 94 -1.45 0.44 -11.89
N ARG A 95 -2.49 -0.15 -12.51
CA ARG A 95 -3.39 -1.05 -11.79
C ARG A 95 -2.69 -2.37 -11.44
N LYS A 96 -2.63 -2.70 -10.15
CA LYS A 96 -2.14 -4.04 -9.72
C LYS A 96 -2.98 -5.14 -10.37
N PRO A 97 -2.38 -6.16 -10.95
CA PRO A 97 -1.01 -6.64 -10.74
C PRO A 97 0.10 -5.92 -11.54
N GLN A 98 -0.21 -4.88 -12.30
CA GLN A 98 0.83 -4.09 -12.97
C GLN A 98 1.67 -3.31 -11.95
N PRO A 99 2.98 -3.13 -12.18
CA PRO A 99 3.88 -2.53 -11.20
C PRO A 99 3.98 -1.00 -11.30
N GLY A 100 3.14 -0.34 -12.10
CA GLY A 100 3.31 1.07 -12.46
C GLY A 100 3.32 2.02 -11.27
N MET A 101 2.51 1.78 -10.24
CA MET A 101 2.52 2.64 -9.04
C MET A 101 3.85 2.52 -8.28
N LEU A 102 4.45 1.31 -8.22
CA LEU A 102 5.76 1.11 -7.60
C LEU A 102 6.86 1.81 -8.41
N GLN A 103 6.77 1.74 -9.74
CA GLN A 103 7.72 2.40 -10.64
C GLN A 103 7.69 3.92 -10.49
N VAL A 104 6.49 4.52 -10.39
CA VAL A 104 6.33 5.97 -10.12
C VAL A 104 6.93 6.33 -8.76
N ALA A 105 6.69 5.52 -7.73
CA ALA A 105 7.31 5.73 -6.42
C ALA A 105 8.84 5.72 -6.50
N GLY A 106 9.42 4.87 -7.36
CA GLY A 106 10.87 4.83 -7.61
C GLY A 106 11.43 6.08 -8.29
N GLN A 107 10.59 6.88 -8.94
CA GLN A 107 10.98 8.19 -9.48
C GLN A 107 10.97 9.27 -8.41
N ASP A 108 10.06 9.16 -7.43
CA ASP A 108 9.87 10.16 -6.38
C ASP A 108 10.77 9.92 -5.16
N PHE A 109 11.16 8.67 -4.91
CA PHE A 109 11.94 8.24 -3.74
C PHE A 109 13.21 7.49 -4.15
N ALA A 110 14.31 7.73 -3.45
CA ALA A 110 15.54 6.95 -3.61
C ALA A 110 15.39 5.60 -2.91
N ILE A 111 14.89 4.58 -3.63
CA ILE A 111 14.52 3.28 -3.10
C ILE A 111 15.64 2.25 -3.26
N ASP A 112 15.98 1.57 -2.17
CA ASP A 112 16.77 0.34 -2.16
C ASP A 112 15.85 -0.85 -2.43
N TRP A 113 15.70 -1.21 -3.70
CA TRP A 113 14.81 -2.28 -4.14
C TRP A 113 15.18 -3.65 -3.59
N GLY A 114 16.47 -3.90 -3.39
CA GLY A 114 16.96 -5.20 -2.88
C GLY A 114 16.49 -5.53 -1.47
N ARG A 115 16.10 -4.52 -0.69
CA ARG A 115 15.57 -4.68 0.67
C ARG A 115 14.10 -4.30 0.80
N SER A 116 13.44 -3.97 -0.32
CA SER A 116 12.04 -3.56 -0.36
C SER A 116 11.09 -4.76 -0.46
N PHE A 117 9.84 -4.56 -0.10
CA PHE A 117 8.78 -5.57 -0.21
C PHE A 117 7.41 -4.90 -0.39
N LEU A 118 6.42 -5.70 -0.82
CA LEU A 118 5.02 -5.28 -0.87
C LEU A 118 4.19 -6.19 0.04
N LEU A 119 3.40 -5.60 0.92
CA LEU A 119 2.43 -6.28 1.78
C LEU A 119 1.02 -6.02 1.26
N GLY A 120 0.29 -7.07 0.97
CA GLY A 120 -1.10 -7.01 0.54
C GLY A 120 -1.92 -8.18 1.05
N ASP A 121 -3.21 -8.18 0.78
CA ASP A 121 -4.15 -9.22 1.18
C ASP A 121 -4.74 -10.00 0.00
N ARG A 122 -4.29 -9.69 -1.23
CA ARG A 122 -4.78 -10.29 -2.48
C ARG A 122 -3.65 -10.81 -3.35
N ASP A 123 -3.99 -11.77 -4.23
CA ASP A 123 -3.04 -12.32 -5.20
C ASP A 123 -2.49 -11.24 -6.14
N THR A 124 -3.30 -10.24 -6.51
CA THR A 124 -2.88 -9.12 -7.35
C THR A 124 -1.78 -8.27 -6.71
N ASP A 125 -1.71 -8.20 -5.37
CA ASP A 125 -0.61 -7.54 -4.66
C ASP A 125 0.68 -8.33 -4.80
N ILE A 126 0.60 -9.64 -4.63
CA ILE A 126 1.76 -10.55 -4.76
C ILE A 126 2.29 -10.53 -6.20
N GLU A 127 1.41 -10.57 -7.18
CA GLU A 127 1.79 -10.49 -8.60
C GLU A 127 2.42 -9.14 -8.93
N ALA A 128 1.90 -8.03 -8.38
CA ALA A 128 2.50 -6.71 -8.56
C ALA A 128 3.92 -6.65 -7.98
N ALA A 129 4.15 -7.25 -6.83
CA ALA A 129 5.48 -7.37 -6.23
C ALA A 129 6.43 -8.16 -7.15
N GLN A 130 5.98 -9.32 -7.66
CA GLN A 130 6.75 -10.14 -8.61
C GLN A 130 7.09 -9.36 -9.88
N ASN A 131 6.13 -8.63 -10.43
CA ASN A 131 6.33 -7.82 -11.63
C ASN A 131 7.28 -6.63 -11.40
N ALA A 132 7.45 -6.20 -10.15
CA ALA A 132 8.43 -5.19 -9.74
C ALA A 132 9.75 -5.81 -9.23
N ASN A 133 9.93 -7.12 -9.30
CA ASN A 133 11.10 -7.87 -8.83
C ASN A 133 11.41 -7.65 -7.33
N ILE A 134 10.37 -7.55 -6.52
CA ILE A 134 10.50 -7.50 -5.06
C ILE A 134 9.64 -8.59 -4.40
N PRO A 135 9.95 -8.99 -3.16
CA PRO A 135 9.12 -9.93 -2.42
C PRO A 135 7.73 -9.39 -2.13
N GLY A 136 6.72 -10.25 -2.26
CA GLY A 136 5.35 -10.01 -1.82
C GLY A 136 5.07 -10.76 -0.53
N LEU A 137 4.47 -10.09 0.46
CA LEU A 137 3.99 -10.68 1.69
C LEU A 137 2.46 -10.67 1.68
N LEU A 138 1.87 -11.86 1.91
CA LEU A 138 0.41 -11.98 1.95
C LEU A 138 -0.08 -11.88 3.39
N SER A 139 -0.87 -10.85 3.69
CA SER A 139 -1.57 -10.70 4.96
C SER A 139 -2.83 -11.57 4.97
N ALA A 140 -3.12 -12.22 6.09
CA ALA A 140 -4.34 -13.01 6.27
C ALA A 140 -5.57 -12.16 6.65
N GLY A 141 -5.48 -10.82 6.60
CA GLY A 141 -6.58 -9.91 6.95
C GLY A 141 -6.69 -9.59 8.43
N ASP A 142 -5.62 -9.79 9.18
CA ASP A 142 -5.50 -9.53 10.61
C ASP A 142 -4.27 -8.64 10.92
N ASP A 143 -3.77 -8.69 12.14
CA ASP A 143 -2.59 -7.93 12.55
C ASP A 143 -1.33 -8.46 11.86
N TRP A 144 -0.86 -7.72 10.86
CA TRP A 144 0.29 -8.09 10.05
C TRP A 144 1.67 -7.75 10.66
N ARG A 145 1.70 -7.15 11.84
CA ARG A 145 2.98 -6.70 12.45
C ARG A 145 3.97 -7.83 12.65
N GLY A 146 3.51 -8.99 13.12
CA GLY A 146 4.35 -10.17 13.31
C GLY A 146 4.98 -10.65 12.00
N LEU A 147 4.19 -10.76 10.94
CA LEU A 147 4.64 -11.15 9.60
C LEU A 147 5.77 -10.23 9.10
N VAL A 148 5.57 -8.93 9.20
CA VAL A 148 6.53 -7.94 8.72
C VAL A 148 7.80 -7.93 9.58
N ARG A 149 7.67 -8.03 10.91
CA ARG A 149 8.83 -8.09 11.81
C ARG A 149 9.71 -9.30 11.54
N ASP A 150 9.10 -10.47 11.37
CA ASP A 150 9.83 -11.70 11.05
C ASP A 150 10.57 -11.58 9.72
N TYR A 151 9.90 -11.02 8.71
CA TYR A 151 10.50 -10.81 7.40
C TYR A 151 11.71 -9.87 7.46
N VAL A 152 11.56 -8.71 8.08
CA VAL A 152 12.63 -7.69 8.19
C VAL A 152 13.82 -8.24 9.00
N SER A 153 13.54 -8.92 10.12
CA SER A 153 14.59 -9.47 11.00
C SER A 153 15.48 -10.49 10.30
N ARG A 154 14.91 -11.34 9.44
CA ARG A 154 15.66 -12.35 8.67
C ARG A 154 16.60 -11.75 7.62
N ARG A 155 16.37 -10.51 7.22
CA ARG A 155 17.18 -9.82 6.20
C ARG A 155 18.25 -8.89 6.77
N THR A 156 18.17 -8.60 8.06
CA THR A 156 19.17 -7.80 8.77
C THR A 156 20.21 -8.65 9.49
N SER A 157 20.03 -9.97 9.49
CA SER A 157 20.99 -10.97 9.98
C SER A 157 21.87 -11.46 8.85
#